data_c08802c79e22a06ee8fab85f330c489c
#
_entry.id   c08802c79e22a06ee8fab85f330c489c
#
_cell.length_a   1.000
_cell.length_b   1.000
_cell.length_c   1.000
_cell.angle_alpha   90.00
_cell.angle_beta   90.00
_cell.angle_gamma   90.00
#
_symmetry.space_group_name_H-M   'P 1'
#
loop_
_entity.id
_entity.type
_entity.pdbx_description
1 polymer ?
#
loop_
_entity_poly.entity_id
_entity_poly.type
_entity_poly.pdbx_seq_one_letter_code
_entity_poly.pdbx_strand_id
1 'polypeptide(L)'
;MSILVRDPDLKRVRPVLTAVRERAPLVHCLSAAVSMGIVADGLLAAGARPMMTETLDEAPHMVTLANALLINLGTLSTDGSEGIPATVEAAQGLGLPWVLDPAAVGIAPVRTAMARRLLKRHPAVVSANASEVLALAGEAGGRGADSTAIPDEAVRAARQVSALTG
;
A
#
# COMPACT_ATOMS: atom_id res chain seq x y z
N MET A 1 15.71 2.50 31.29
CA MET A 1 15.07 3.59 30.53
C MET A 1 15.64 3.62 29.13
N SER A 2 14.82 3.33 28.19
CA SER A 2 15.09 2.78 26.86
C SER A 2 15.88 3.72 25.93
N ILE A 3 16.85 3.15 25.21
CA ILE A 3 17.60 3.74 24.07
C ILE A 3 16.65 4.37 23.01
N LEU A 4 15.43 3.85 22.88
CA LEU A 4 14.40 4.29 21.94
C LEU A 4 13.93 5.75 22.10
N VAL A 5 14.14 6.37 23.27
CA VAL A 5 13.65 7.74 23.55
C VAL A 5 14.55 8.83 22.94
N ARG A 6 15.73 8.48 22.43
CA ARG A 6 16.72 9.46 21.90
C ARG A 6 16.77 9.53 20.39
N ASP A 7 16.09 8.61 19.68
CA ASP A 7 16.07 8.61 18.21
C ASP A 7 15.21 9.79 17.71
N PRO A 8 15.77 10.71 16.91
CA PRO A 8 15.03 11.86 16.38
C PRO A 8 13.89 11.44 15.46
N ASP A 9 13.97 10.30 14.77
CA ASP A 9 12.91 9.81 13.89
C ASP A 9 11.71 9.30 14.69
N LEU A 10 11.93 8.67 15.84
CA LEU A 10 10.85 8.28 16.76
C LEU A 10 10.10 9.48 17.34
N LYS A 11 10.77 10.63 17.51
CA LYS A 11 10.10 11.87 17.95
C LYS A 11 9.12 12.38 16.88
N ARG A 12 9.42 12.18 15.59
CA ARG A 12 8.55 12.57 14.48
C ARG A 12 7.34 11.63 14.33
N VAL A 13 7.53 10.34 14.56
CA VAL A 13 6.47 9.32 14.44
C VAL A 13 5.48 9.38 15.61
N ARG A 14 5.94 9.73 16.81
CA ARG A 14 5.10 9.74 18.03
C ARG A 14 3.81 10.58 17.89
N PRO A 15 3.83 11.83 17.39
CA PRO A 15 2.60 12.60 17.20
C PRO A 15 1.62 11.94 16.23
N VAL A 16 2.14 11.28 15.16
CA VAL A 16 1.30 10.56 14.19
C VAL A 16 0.59 9.39 14.86
N LEU A 17 1.31 8.58 15.64
CA LEU A 17 0.73 7.46 16.37
C LEU A 17 -0.29 7.91 17.43
N THR A 18 -0.02 9.04 18.09
CA THR A 18 -0.97 9.64 19.04
C THR A 18 -2.25 10.05 18.32
N ALA A 19 -2.14 10.75 17.18
CA ALA A 19 -3.29 11.16 16.38
C ALA A 19 -4.09 9.97 15.83
N VAL A 20 -3.43 8.88 15.43
CA VAL A 20 -4.10 7.64 15.01
C VAL A 20 -4.92 7.06 16.17
N ARG A 21 -4.37 6.98 17.36
CA ARG A 21 -5.06 6.46 18.55
C ARG A 21 -6.25 7.31 18.98
N GLU A 22 -6.11 8.64 18.88
CA GLU A 22 -7.18 9.58 19.23
C GLU A 22 -8.34 9.55 18.23
N ARG A 23 -8.02 9.41 16.94
CA ARG A 23 -9.01 9.46 15.86
C ARG A 23 -9.60 8.10 15.51
N ALA A 24 -8.89 7.00 15.86
CA ALA A 24 -9.25 5.63 15.52
C ALA A 24 -9.74 5.49 14.05
N PRO A 25 -8.93 5.87 13.03
CA PRO A 25 -9.38 5.91 11.65
C PRO A 25 -9.76 4.52 11.15
N LEU A 26 -10.80 4.45 10.33
CA LEU A 26 -11.18 3.25 9.61
C LEU A 26 -10.29 3.13 8.36
N VAL A 27 -9.54 2.05 8.26
CA VAL A 27 -8.67 1.75 7.12
C VAL A 27 -9.25 0.56 6.35
N HIS A 28 -9.68 0.81 5.12
CA HIS A 28 -10.11 -0.25 4.22
C HIS A 28 -8.88 -0.89 3.57
N CYS A 29 -8.79 -2.22 3.67
CA CYS A 29 -7.64 -2.99 3.17
C CYS A 29 -8.11 -4.06 2.21
N LEU A 30 -7.72 -3.93 0.94
CA LEU A 30 -7.73 -5.03 -0.02
C LEU A 30 -6.32 -5.61 0.02
N SER A 31 -6.13 -6.66 0.82
CA SER A 31 -4.81 -7.16 1.20
C SER A 31 -4.62 -8.61 0.82
N ALA A 32 -3.37 -9.00 0.61
CA ALA A 32 -3.00 -10.39 0.37
C ALA A 32 -3.50 -11.30 1.50
N ALA A 33 -4.09 -12.44 1.16
CA ALA A 33 -4.63 -13.39 2.12
C ALA A 33 -3.59 -13.80 3.18
N VAL A 34 -2.31 -13.96 2.77
CA VAL A 34 -1.21 -14.35 3.67
C VAL A 34 -0.83 -13.27 4.68
N SER A 35 -1.13 -12.01 4.43
CA SER A 35 -0.79 -10.86 5.30
C SER A 35 -2.00 -10.23 5.98
N MET A 36 -3.21 -10.65 5.62
CA MET A 36 -4.45 -10.02 6.07
C MET A 36 -4.55 -9.95 7.60
N GLY A 37 -4.29 -11.04 8.30
CA GLY A 37 -4.30 -11.08 9.77
C GLY A 37 -3.26 -10.14 10.39
N ILE A 38 -2.02 -10.17 9.89
CA ILE A 38 -0.92 -9.31 10.40
C ILE A 38 -1.24 -7.83 10.17
N VAL A 39 -1.81 -7.49 9.02
CA VAL A 39 -2.22 -6.11 8.71
C VAL A 39 -3.34 -5.66 9.65
N ALA A 40 -4.34 -6.50 9.87
CA ALA A 40 -5.43 -6.21 10.81
C ALA A 40 -4.92 -5.99 12.23
N ASP A 41 -4.10 -6.91 12.75
CA ASP A 41 -3.52 -6.83 14.09
C ASP A 41 -2.61 -5.60 14.25
N GLY A 42 -1.80 -5.30 13.22
CA GLY A 42 -0.94 -4.11 13.21
C GLY A 42 -1.74 -2.80 13.26
N LEU A 43 -2.82 -2.70 12.51
CA LEU A 43 -3.72 -1.54 12.53
C LEU A 43 -4.39 -1.39 13.89
N LEU A 44 -4.93 -2.48 14.45
CA LEU A 44 -5.52 -2.49 15.79
C LEU A 44 -4.51 -2.08 16.87
N ALA A 45 -3.30 -2.61 16.83
CA ALA A 45 -2.23 -2.25 17.76
C ALA A 45 -1.81 -0.78 17.65
N ALA A 46 -1.87 -0.22 16.44
CA ALA A 46 -1.64 1.21 16.22
C ALA A 46 -2.79 2.10 16.69
N GLY A 47 -3.99 1.54 16.93
CA GLY A 47 -5.19 2.27 17.33
C GLY A 47 -6.12 2.62 16.17
N ALA A 48 -5.88 2.08 14.98
CA ALA A 48 -6.77 2.19 13.84
C ALA A 48 -7.80 1.03 13.83
N ARG A 49 -8.79 1.11 12.95
CA ARG A 49 -9.82 0.09 12.77
C ARG A 49 -9.68 -0.50 11.35
N PRO A 50 -9.28 -1.78 11.22
CA PRO A 50 -9.20 -2.43 9.92
C PRO A 50 -10.59 -2.81 9.39
N MET A 51 -10.76 -2.74 8.08
CA MET A 51 -11.91 -3.25 7.33
C MET A 51 -11.39 -3.99 6.11
N MET A 52 -11.85 -5.24 5.92
CA MET A 52 -11.35 -6.15 4.89
C MET A 52 -12.50 -6.61 4.00
N THR A 53 -12.67 -5.98 2.83
CA THR A 53 -13.61 -6.41 1.78
C THR A 53 -12.94 -6.18 0.42
N GLU A 54 -13.07 -7.15 -0.50
CA GLU A 54 -12.37 -7.05 -1.80
C GLU A 54 -13.27 -7.31 -3.02
N THR A 55 -14.51 -7.75 -2.81
CA THR A 55 -15.43 -8.04 -3.91
C THR A 55 -15.85 -6.78 -4.64
N LEU A 56 -16.12 -6.90 -5.94
CA LEU A 56 -16.61 -5.80 -6.76
C LEU A 56 -17.95 -5.24 -6.23
N ASP A 57 -18.79 -6.13 -5.69
CA ASP A 57 -20.12 -5.75 -5.22
C ASP A 57 -20.10 -4.91 -3.94
N GLU A 58 -19.11 -5.11 -3.07
CA GLU A 58 -19.08 -4.44 -1.75
C GLU A 58 -17.94 -3.42 -1.60
N ALA A 59 -16.74 -3.74 -2.06
CA ALA A 59 -15.56 -2.95 -1.73
C ALA A 59 -15.64 -1.48 -2.20
N PRO A 60 -16.19 -1.14 -3.38
CA PRO A 60 -16.38 0.25 -3.80
C PRO A 60 -17.35 1.04 -2.94
N HIS A 61 -18.34 0.37 -2.34
CA HIS A 61 -19.26 0.99 -1.39
C HIS A 61 -18.59 1.14 -0.03
N MET A 62 -17.93 0.10 0.47
CA MET A 62 -17.32 0.08 1.79
C MET A 62 -16.20 1.13 1.93
N VAL A 63 -15.45 1.41 0.86
CA VAL A 63 -14.40 2.44 0.90
C VAL A 63 -14.95 3.84 1.20
N THR A 64 -16.22 4.10 0.90
CA THR A 64 -16.85 5.39 1.19
C THR A 64 -16.96 5.69 2.69
N LEU A 65 -16.88 4.67 3.53
CA LEU A 65 -16.91 4.76 4.99
C LEU A 65 -15.51 4.90 5.61
N ALA A 66 -14.47 4.70 4.80
CA ALA A 66 -13.09 4.66 5.27
C ALA A 66 -12.45 6.06 5.37
N ASN A 67 -11.37 6.14 6.13
CA ASN A 67 -10.51 7.32 6.22
C ASN A 67 -9.23 7.18 5.40
N ALA A 68 -8.86 5.94 5.03
CA ALA A 68 -7.75 5.62 4.16
C ALA A 68 -7.97 4.25 3.49
N LEU A 69 -7.27 4.01 2.37
CA LEU A 69 -7.33 2.74 1.65
C LEU A 69 -5.92 2.14 1.51
N LEU A 70 -5.79 0.84 1.76
CA LEU A 70 -4.59 0.05 1.47
C LEU A 70 -4.91 -0.97 0.37
N ILE A 71 -4.13 -0.94 -0.68
CA ILE A 71 -4.12 -1.96 -1.75
C ILE A 71 -2.80 -2.71 -1.68
N ASN A 72 -2.85 -4.03 -1.44
CA ASN A 72 -1.69 -4.93 -1.49
C ASN A 72 -1.95 -6.03 -2.52
N LEU A 73 -1.08 -6.13 -3.52
CA LEU A 73 -1.21 -7.07 -4.63
C LEU A 73 -0.58 -8.45 -4.39
N GLY A 74 -0.17 -8.77 -3.16
CA GLY A 74 0.61 -9.97 -2.82
C GLY A 74 -0.04 -11.28 -3.22
N THR A 75 -1.30 -11.50 -2.86
CA THR A 75 -2.11 -12.66 -3.25
C THR A 75 -3.36 -12.14 -3.95
N LEU A 76 -3.23 -11.86 -5.24
CA LEU A 76 -4.34 -11.33 -6.01
C LEU A 76 -5.38 -12.42 -6.27
N SER A 77 -6.57 -12.27 -5.67
CA SER A 77 -7.74 -13.11 -5.90
C SER A 77 -8.48 -12.68 -7.18
N THR A 78 -9.42 -13.50 -7.63
CA THR A 78 -10.35 -13.11 -8.71
C THR A 78 -11.16 -11.89 -8.29
N ASP A 79 -11.73 -11.93 -7.09
CA ASP A 79 -12.51 -10.81 -6.53
C ASP A 79 -11.66 -9.52 -6.43
N GLY A 80 -10.44 -9.62 -5.91
CA GLY A 80 -9.52 -8.48 -5.87
C GLY A 80 -9.15 -7.95 -7.25
N SER A 81 -9.06 -8.81 -8.27
CA SER A 81 -8.76 -8.38 -9.65
C SER A 81 -9.84 -7.45 -10.22
N GLU A 82 -11.08 -7.65 -9.83
CA GLU A 82 -12.23 -6.87 -10.25
C GLU A 82 -12.55 -5.74 -9.27
N GLY A 83 -12.48 -6.01 -7.97
CA GLY A 83 -12.83 -5.06 -6.91
C GLY A 83 -11.80 -3.94 -6.73
N ILE A 84 -10.49 -4.22 -6.83
CA ILE A 84 -9.44 -3.22 -6.60
C ILE A 84 -9.57 -1.99 -7.52
N PRO A 85 -9.69 -2.13 -8.86
CA PRO A 85 -9.79 -0.96 -9.73
C PRO A 85 -11.00 -0.07 -9.41
N ALA A 86 -12.15 -0.67 -9.17
CA ALA A 86 -13.37 0.04 -8.83
C ALA A 86 -13.30 0.72 -7.46
N THR A 87 -12.69 0.05 -6.46
CA THR A 87 -12.50 0.62 -5.13
C THR A 87 -11.54 1.81 -5.15
N VAL A 88 -10.45 1.73 -5.90
CA VAL A 88 -9.52 2.86 -6.08
C VAL A 88 -10.20 4.03 -6.78
N GLU A 89 -11.05 3.77 -7.79
CA GLU A 89 -11.81 4.81 -8.45
C GLU A 89 -12.79 5.51 -7.49
N ALA A 90 -13.51 4.76 -6.67
CA ALA A 90 -14.37 5.31 -5.63
C ALA A 90 -13.59 6.13 -4.59
N ALA A 91 -12.44 5.63 -4.13
CA ALA A 91 -11.56 6.36 -3.21
C ALA A 91 -11.06 7.68 -3.79
N GLN A 92 -10.68 7.70 -5.07
CA GLN A 92 -10.26 8.93 -5.77
C GLN A 92 -11.39 9.93 -5.88
N GLY A 93 -12.60 9.50 -6.21
CA GLY A 93 -13.79 10.36 -6.27
C GLY A 93 -14.09 11.09 -4.96
N LEU A 94 -13.63 10.51 -3.85
CA LEU A 94 -13.76 11.07 -2.49
C LEU A 94 -12.53 11.87 -2.04
N GLY A 95 -11.45 11.89 -2.82
CA GLY A 95 -10.16 12.46 -2.38
C GLY A 95 -9.51 11.67 -1.23
N LEU A 96 -9.84 10.39 -1.08
CA LEU A 96 -9.36 9.55 0.00
C LEU A 96 -7.89 9.17 -0.23
N PRO A 97 -6.99 9.37 0.76
CA PRO A 97 -5.60 8.94 0.63
C PRO A 97 -5.51 7.41 0.59
N TRP A 98 -4.64 6.92 -0.28
CA TRP A 98 -4.46 5.48 -0.39
C TRP A 98 -3.00 5.06 -0.61
N VAL A 99 -2.70 3.84 -0.21
CA VAL A 99 -1.37 3.22 -0.29
C VAL A 99 -1.42 2.08 -1.30
N LEU A 100 -0.39 1.99 -2.14
CA LEU A 100 -0.15 0.87 -3.04
C LEU A 100 1.06 0.07 -2.56
N ASP A 101 0.86 -1.21 -2.27
CA ASP A 101 1.90 -2.23 -2.13
C ASP A 101 1.87 -3.13 -3.38
N PRO A 102 2.81 -2.95 -4.33
CA PRO A 102 2.78 -3.62 -5.63
C PRO A 102 3.46 -4.99 -5.61
N ALA A 103 3.32 -5.74 -4.54
CA ALA A 103 3.99 -7.01 -4.31
C ALA A 103 4.11 -7.89 -5.56
N ALA A 104 5.32 -8.38 -5.85
CA ALA A 104 5.69 -9.22 -7.00
C ALA A 104 5.54 -8.53 -8.38
N VAL A 105 5.48 -7.21 -8.45
CA VAL A 105 5.59 -6.47 -9.71
C VAL A 105 6.92 -6.79 -10.41
N GLY A 106 6.88 -6.86 -11.73
CA GLY A 106 8.04 -7.24 -12.56
C GLY A 106 8.12 -8.73 -12.87
N ILE A 107 7.50 -9.59 -12.05
CA ILE A 107 7.54 -11.05 -12.23
C ILE A 107 6.14 -11.60 -12.52
N ALA A 108 5.14 -11.20 -11.75
CA ALA A 108 3.76 -11.63 -11.94
C ALA A 108 3.09 -10.76 -13.02
N PRO A 109 2.75 -11.28 -14.21
CA PRO A 109 2.32 -10.45 -15.34
C PRO A 109 1.01 -9.70 -15.06
N VAL A 110 0.04 -10.35 -14.41
CA VAL A 110 -1.26 -9.74 -14.08
C VAL A 110 -1.08 -8.61 -13.06
N ARG A 111 -0.34 -8.89 -11.97
CA ARG A 111 -0.05 -7.89 -10.93
C ARG A 111 0.80 -6.73 -11.47
N THR A 112 1.75 -7.00 -12.34
CA THR A 112 2.58 -5.95 -12.97
C THR A 112 1.72 -5.01 -13.81
N ALA A 113 0.84 -5.55 -14.64
CA ALA A 113 -0.07 -4.74 -15.44
C ALA A 113 -1.03 -3.92 -14.56
N MET A 114 -1.55 -4.52 -13.48
CA MET A 114 -2.41 -3.84 -12.52
C MET A 114 -1.67 -2.74 -11.77
N ALA A 115 -0.50 -3.03 -11.19
CA ALA A 115 0.30 -2.06 -10.46
C ALA A 115 0.61 -0.81 -11.30
N ARG A 116 0.99 -0.99 -12.56
CA ARG A 116 1.24 0.11 -13.49
C ARG A 116 -0.01 0.95 -13.79
N ARG A 117 -1.18 0.34 -13.86
CA ARG A 117 -2.47 1.07 -14.01
C ARG A 117 -2.79 1.84 -12.73
N LEU A 118 -2.63 1.20 -11.57
CA LEU A 118 -2.90 1.81 -10.28
C LEU A 118 -1.94 2.96 -9.96
N LEU A 119 -0.67 2.85 -10.34
CA LEU A 119 0.31 3.94 -10.17
C LEU A 119 -0.16 5.24 -10.84
N LYS A 120 -0.79 5.15 -12.02
CA LYS A 120 -1.37 6.31 -12.73
C LYS A 120 -2.59 6.93 -12.04
N ARG A 121 -3.07 6.30 -10.98
CA ARG A 121 -4.16 6.78 -10.14
C ARG A 121 -3.66 7.52 -8.89
N HIS A 122 -2.40 7.92 -8.89
CA HIS A 122 -1.78 8.78 -7.88
C HIS A 122 -1.97 8.29 -6.43
N PRO A 123 -1.43 7.11 -6.05
CA PRO A 123 -1.40 6.70 -4.64
C PRO A 123 -0.63 7.73 -3.82
N ALA A 124 -1.09 8.04 -2.62
CA ALA A 124 -0.39 8.92 -1.70
C ALA A 124 0.95 8.34 -1.23
N VAL A 125 1.05 7.00 -1.19
CA VAL A 125 2.27 6.27 -0.83
C VAL A 125 2.38 5.03 -1.71
N VAL A 126 3.59 4.73 -2.19
CA VAL A 126 3.95 3.44 -2.76
C VAL A 126 4.93 2.75 -1.80
N SER A 127 4.52 1.61 -1.24
CA SER A 127 5.35 0.78 -0.35
C SER A 127 5.92 -0.37 -1.15
N ALA A 128 7.19 -0.30 -1.53
CA ALA A 128 7.81 -1.27 -2.42
C ALA A 128 9.28 -1.50 -2.05
N ASN A 129 9.76 -2.72 -2.24
CA ASN A 129 11.18 -3.02 -2.13
C ASN A 129 11.98 -2.54 -3.36
N ALA A 130 13.32 -2.61 -3.32
CA ALA A 130 14.18 -2.12 -4.38
C ALA A 130 13.87 -2.74 -5.75
N SER A 131 13.65 -4.05 -5.83
CA SER A 131 13.32 -4.73 -7.08
C SER A 131 11.98 -4.33 -7.65
N GLU A 132 10.99 -4.11 -6.79
CA GLU A 132 9.65 -3.68 -7.18
C GLU A 132 9.66 -2.24 -7.71
N VAL A 133 10.42 -1.35 -7.06
CA VAL A 133 10.57 0.03 -7.51
C VAL A 133 11.22 0.10 -8.91
N LEU A 134 12.28 -0.68 -9.15
CA LEU A 134 12.92 -0.79 -10.47
C LEU A 134 11.92 -1.28 -11.52
N ALA A 135 11.13 -2.32 -11.21
CA ALA A 135 10.12 -2.85 -12.11
C ALA A 135 8.98 -1.86 -12.41
N LEU A 136 8.58 -1.04 -11.43
CA LEU A 136 7.59 0.03 -11.62
C LEU A 136 8.14 1.14 -12.53
N ALA A 137 9.41 1.50 -12.38
CA ALA A 137 10.08 2.48 -13.23
C ALA A 137 10.34 1.99 -14.67
N GLY A 138 10.08 0.71 -14.95
CA GLY A 138 10.29 0.11 -16.28
C GLY A 138 11.66 -0.54 -16.44
N GLU A 139 12.47 -0.63 -15.39
CA GLU A 139 13.75 -1.31 -15.38
C GLU A 139 13.57 -2.82 -15.06
N ALA A 140 14.59 -3.64 -15.30
CA ALA A 140 14.53 -5.07 -14.98
C ALA A 140 14.41 -5.26 -13.46
N GLY A 141 13.32 -5.87 -13.02
CA GLY A 141 13.07 -6.19 -11.61
C GLY A 141 13.76 -7.48 -11.17
N GLY A 142 13.68 -7.78 -9.87
CA GLY A 142 14.27 -8.97 -9.27
C GLY A 142 13.51 -10.29 -9.52
N ARG A 143 13.87 -11.32 -8.75
CA ARG A 143 13.36 -12.68 -8.88
C ARG A 143 12.29 -13.02 -7.82
N GLY A 144 11.18 -12.31 -7.75
CA GLY A 144 10.10 -12.62 -6.82
C GLY A 144 9.80 -11.50 -5.84
N ALA A 145 9.05 -11.84 -4.78
CA ALA A 145 8.69 -10.91 -3.72
C ALA A 145 9.91 -10.43 -2.91
N ASP A 146 10.98 -11.23 -2.89
CA ASP A 146 12.24 -10.86 -2.25
C ASP A 146 13.08 -9.98 -3.17
N SER A 147 13.58 -8.87 -2.63
CA SER A 147 14.44 -7.96 -3.39
C SER A 147 15.81 -8.60 -3.64
N THR A 148 16.21 -8.64 -4.91
CA THR A 148 17.57 -9.01 -5.32
C THR A 148 18.42 -7.79 -5.70
N ALA A 149 17.81 -6.61 -5.77
CA ALA A 149 18.50 -5.34 -6.03
C ALA A 149 18.96 -4.69 -4.73
N ILE A 150 20.09 -4.00 -4.78
CA ILE A 150 20.57 -3.22 -3.64
C ILE A 150 19.78 -1.89 -3.54
N PRO A 151 19.51 -1.40 -2.32
CA PRO A 151 18.71 -0.17 -2.15
C PRO A 151 19.21 1.05 -2.90
N ASP A 152 20.52 1.22 -3.02
CA ASP A 152 21.12 2.38 -3.69
C ASP A 152 20.82 2.43 -5.19
N GLU A 153 20.69 1.28 -5.84
CA GLU A 153 20.29 1.19 -7.26
C GLU A 153 18.86 1.66 -7.47
N ALA A 154 18.00 1.44 -6.47
CA ALA A 154 16.59 1.78 -6.53
C ALA A 154 16.29 3.25 -6.21
N VAL A 155 17.23 4.03 -5.65
CA VAL A 155 16.97 5.42 -5.23
C VAL A 155 16.52 6.29 -6.41
N ARG A 156 17.17 6.16 -7.58
CA ARG A 156 16.78 6.91 -8.78
C ARG A 156 15.38 6.49 -9.25
N ALA A 157 15.13 5.19 -9.31
CA ALA A 157 13.83 4.64 -9.70
C ALA A 157 12.73 5.05 -8.71
N ALA A 158 13.01 5.08 -7.41
CA ALA A 158 12.07 5.56 -6.39
C ALA A 158 11.68 7.02 -6.62
N ARG A 159 12.64 7.89 -6.97
CA ARG A 159 12.35 9.29 -7.32
C ARG A 159 11.51 9.41 -8.58
N GLN A 160 11.75 8.56 -9.59
CA GLN A 160 10.92 8.53 -10.80
C GLN A 160 9.49 8.09 -10.47
N VAL A 161 9.32 7.02 -9.69
CA VAL A 161 8.00 6.54 -9.25
C VAL A 161 7.28 7.62 -8.43
N SER A 162 7.97 8.27 -7.49
CA SER A 162 7.41 9.38 -6.69
C SER A 162 6.96 10.55 -7.56
N ALA A 163 7.73 10.91 -8.60
CA ALA A 163 7.34 11.97 -9.53
C ALA A 163 6.10 11.65 -10.38
N LEU A 164 5.77 10.36 -10.55
CA LEU A 164 4.56 9.92 -11.25
C LEU A 164 3.31 9.97 -10.36
N THR A 165 3.49 10.00 -9.05
CA THR A 165 2.37 9.97 -8.09
C THR A 165 2.02 11.35 -7.53
N GLY A 166 2.88 12.35 -7.68
CA GLY A 166 2.66 13.75 -7.25
C GLY A 166 3.46 14.09 -6.02
#